data_3e2dd9ea777baa21cfdb81dd104f3930
#
_entry.id   3e2dd9ea777baa21cfdb81dd104f3930
#
_cell.length_a   1.000
_cell.length_b   1.000
_cell.length_c   1.000
_cell.angle_alpha   90.00
_cell.angle_beta   90.00
_cell.angle_gamma   90.00
#
_symmetry.space_group_name_H-M   'P 1'
#
loop_
_entity.id
_entity.type
_entity.pdbx_description
1 polymer ?
#
loop_
_entity_poly.entity_id
_entity_poly.type
_entity_poly.pdbx_seq_one_letter_code
_entity_poly.pdbx_strand_id
1 'polypeptide(L)'
;RFGVALPFFSRSTDNAALCVLAPQALVCALGWPVFRAALEDLREGACTEHFLTALANVVTILDAVTLLLLPQRADTAPLGGVAAMVLLFNLWGLKNWHRGMWETMRTATLGRPGYVADICESGVAKARGNLEGFTTRAAMEDTSSQWQRLLSPLLVVASLVFAVLSSVGQGRGQDLLWCWSVILCAACSVAFPLAYRVPFGRLAARLARSGAAVAGQYGAAVLASSRQLVVTDQDLFPPGTAALSGLKLYGEERGRAISYAATLAIPAGGVSGRLFDELCRSERIALQQLEHFHIHEDGGLGGMIHGETVLLGTPIFMRHKAVRLPATMPAKTCVCLAVDGALTAVFAIKYNTSDLVESALRALGRNGLRLTLAVRDGNITP
;
A
#
# COMPACT_ATOMS: atom_id res chain seq x y z
N ARG A 1 -26.90 38.74 2.06
CA ARG A 1 -26.38 39.97 2.74
C ARG A 1 -26.90 39.94 4.15
N PHE A 2 -26.05 39.62 5.13
CA PHE A 2 -26.44 39.52 6.55
C PHE A 2 -26.54 40.89 7.27
N GLY A 3 -26.54 42.01 6.52
CA GLY A 3 -26.74 43.36 7.07
C GLY A 3 -25.67 43.86 8.04
N VAL A 4 -24.57 43.13 8.26
CA VAL A 4 -23.48 43.54 9.13
C VAL A 4 -22.52 44.43 8.36
N ALA A 5 -22.63 45.73 8.53
CA ALA A 5 -21.66 46.69 8.00
C ALA A 5 -20.37 46.62 8.82
N LEU A 6 -19.29 46.09 8.23
CA LEU A 6 -17.95 46.15 8.80
C LEU A 6 -17.45 47.60 8.72
N PRO A 7 -17.18 48.29 9.84
CA PRO A 7 -17.04 49.78 9.85
C PRO A 7 -15.85 50.31 9.05
N PHE A 8 -14.85 49.47 8.74
CA PHE A 8 -13.73 49.88 7.89
C PHE A 8 -13.95 49.48 6.42
N PHE A 9 -14.51 48.33 6.13
CA PHE A 9 -14.76 47.79 4.83
C PHE A 9 -15.81 48.56 4.01
N SER A 10 -16.83 49.13 4.70
CA SER A 10 -17.94 49.83 4.06
C SER A 10 -17.69 51.31 3.81
N ARG A 11 -16.50 51.87 4.16
CA ARG A 11 -16.22 53.31 4.04
C ARG A 11 -15.81 53.75 2.65
N SER A 12 -15.04 52.91 1.92
CA SER A 12 -14.62 53.16 0.54
C SER A 12 -14.21 51.87 -0.13
N THR A 13 -14.19 51.87 -1.48
CA THR A 13 -13.69 50.76 -2.31
C THR A 13 -12.22 50.48 -2.06
N ASP A 14 -11.40 51.50 -1.82
CA ASP A 14 -9.98 51.38 -1.50
C ASP A 14 -9.78 50.63 -0.18
N ASN A 15 -10.58 50.90 0.85
CA ASN A 15 -10.53 50.17 2.11
C ASN A 15 -10.93 48.72 1.91
N ALA A 16 -11.92 48.42 1.09
CA ALA A 16 -12.33 47.07 0.77
C ALA A 16 -11.20 46.29 0.08
N ALA A 17 -10.52 46.89 -0.89
CA ALA A 17 -9.39 46.29 -1.58
C ALA A 17 -8.20 46.06 -0.64
N LEU A 18 -7.85 47.01 0.20
CA LEU A 18 -6.76 46.89 1.19
C LEU A 18 -7.06 45.80 2.23
N CYS A 19 -8.32 45.71 2.69
CA CYS A 19 -8.76 44.64 3.62
C CYS A 19 -8.62 43.22 3.03
N VAL A 20 -8.62 43.11 1.69
CA VAL A 20 -8.40 41.82 1.01
C VAL A 20 -6.93 41.61 0.69
N LEU A 21 -6.23 42.61 0.16
CA LEU A 21 -4.85 42.49 -0.29
C LEU A 21 -3.86 42.14 0.82
N ALA A 22 -3.94 42.82 1.98
CA ALA A 22 -3.01 42.61 3.07
C ALA A 22 -3.10 41.17 3.66
N PRO A 23 -4.30 40.66 4.05
CA PRO A 23 -4.44 39.28 4.49
C PRO A 23 -4.12 38.27 3.38
N GLN A 24 -4.49 38.55 2.13
CA GLN A 24 -4.23 37.65 1.00
C GLN A 24 -2.72 37.50 0.72
N ALA A 25 -1.97 38.60 0.76
CA ALA A 25 -0.51 38.56 0.64
C ALA A 25 0.13 37.71 1.77
N LEU A 26 -0.34 37.86 3.00
CA LEU A 26 0.12 37.05 4.13
C LEU A 26 -0.21 35.57 3.91
N VAL A 27 -1.43 35.26 3.50
CA VAL A 27 -1.87 33.88 3.23
C VAL A 27 -1.05 33.26 2.09
N CYS A 28 -0.76 34.02 1.03
CA CYS A 28 0.11 33.55 -0.06
C CYS A 28 1.55 33.31 0.42
N ALA A 29 2.09 34.18 1.27
CA ALA A 29 3.42 33.99 1.85
C ALA A 29 3.48 32.71 2.73
N LEU A 30 2.47 32.47 3.56
CA LEU A 30 2.36 31.25 4.35
C LEU A 30 2.09 30.01 3.46
N GLY A 31 1.37 30.18 2.36
CA GLY A 31 1.07 29.15 1.37
C GLY A 31 2.18 28.91 0.33
N TRP A 32 3.35 29.56 0.47
CA TRP A 32 4.47 29.44 -0.45
C TRP A 32 4.81 28.01 -0.92
N PRO A 33 4.74 26.97 -0.05
CA PRO A 33 4.96 25.59 -0.50
C PRO A 33 4.04 25.14 -1.65
N VAL A 34 2.80 25.63 -1.72
CA VAL A 34 1.88 25.30 -2.81
C VAL A 34 2.30 25.98 -4.12
N PHE A 35 2.76 27.24 -4.05
CA PHE A 35 3.27 27.94 -5.23
C PHE A 35 4.55 27.30 -5.76
N ARG A 36 5.42 26.84 -4.85
CA ARG A 36 6.62 26.11 -5.22
C ARG A 36 6.27 24.79 -5.90
N ALA A 37 5.36 24.00 -5.34
CA ALA A 37 4.89 22.75 -5.94
C ALA A 37 4.26 23.02 -7.33
N ALA A 38 3.45 24.06 -7.47
CA ALA A 38 2.89 24.48 -8.77
C ALA A 38 3.97 24.79 -9.81
N LEU A 39 5.06 25.43 -9.40
CA LEU A 39 6.16 25.77 -10.30
C LEU A 39 6.99 24.53 -10.67
N GLU A 40 7.21 23.61 -9.72
CA GLU A 40 7.88 22.33 -9.94
C GLU A 40 7.07 21.48 -10.93
N ASP A 41 5.76 21.33 -10.72
CA ASP A 41 4.85 20.61 -11.61
C ASP A 41 4.85 21.20 -13.02
N LEU A 42 4.81 22.54 -13.14
CA LEU A 42 4.82 23.23 -14.43
C LEU A 42 6.16 23.02 -15.18
N ARG A 43 7.29 22.98 -14.47
CA ARG A 43 8.60 22.66 -15.06
C ARG A 43 8.66 21.23 -15.61
N GLU A 44 7.92 20.31 -15.01
CA GLU A 44 7.77 18.94 -15.48
C GLU A 44 6.70 18.80 -16.59
N GLY A 45 6.12 19.93 -17.04
CA GLY A 45 5.08 19.96 -18.07
C GLY A 45 3.71 19.51 -17.56
N ALA A 46 3.50 19.48 -16.26
CA ALA A 46 2.24 19.07 -15.63
C ALA A 46 1.48 20.30 -15.10
N CYS A 47 0.22 20.43 -15.47
CA CYS A 47 -0.71 21.38 -14.86
C CYS A 47 -1.55 20.62 -13.82
N THR A 48 -1.30 20.88 -12.55
CA THR A 48 -1.94 20.17 -11.43
C THR A 48 -2.90 21.09 -10.65
N GLU A 49 -3.50 20.56 -9.59
CA GLU A 49 -4.31 21.33 -8.65
C GLU A 49 -3.51 22.44 -7.95
N HIS A 50 -2.18 22.24 -7.77
CA HIS A 50 -1.32 23.26 -7.18
C HIS A 50 -1.26 24.49 -8.07
N PHE A 51 -1.11 24.27 -9.39
CA PHE A 51 -1.11 25.34 -10.37
C PHE A 51 -2.45 26.06 -10.40
N LEU A 52 -3.57 25.31 -10.44
CA LEU A 52 -4.92 25.90 -10.44
C LEU A 52 -5.16 26.77 -9.20
N THR A 53 -4.75 26.25 -8.01
CA THR A 53 -4.85 26.99 -6.73
C THR A 53 -3.96 28.23 -6.71
N ALA A 54 -2.72 28.13 -7.19
CA ALA A 54 -1.80 29.26 -7.26
C ALA A 54 -2.34 30.34 -8.21
N LEU A 55 -2.83 29.94 -9.40
CA LEU A 55 -3.42 30.84 -10.38
C LEU A 55 -4.66 31.55 -9.83
N ALA A 56 -5.56 30.84 -9.14
CA ALA A 56 -6.73 31.41 -8.50
C ALA A 56 -6.36 32.53 -7.50
N ASN A 57 -5.32 32.29 -6.68
CA ASN A 57 -4.83 33.28 -5.72
C ASN A 57 -4.18 34.50 -6.41
N VAL A 58 -3.37 34.26 -7.45
CA VAL A 58 -2.74 35.35 -8.21
C VAL A 58 -3.80 36.20 -8.91
N VAL A 59 -4.77 35.59 -9.59
CA VAL A 59 -5.86 36.32 -10.28
C VAL A 59 -6.70 37.09 -9.26
N THR A 60 -6.96 36.56 -8.07
CA THR A 60 -7.68 37.27 -6.99
C THR A 60 -6.91 38.48 -6.49
N ILE A 61 -5.58 38.39 -6.37
CA ILE A 61 -4.74 39.56 -6.05
C ILE A 61 -4.78 40.61 -7.15
N LEU A 62 -4.65 40.17 -8.40
CA LEU A 62 -4.74 41.10 -9.55
C LEU A 62 -6.12 41.78 -9.61
N ASP A 63 -7.19 41.05 -9.34
CA ASP A 63 -8.54 41.62 -9.24
C ASP A 63 -8.64 42.68 -8.14
N ALA A 64 -8.13 42.42 -6.95
CA ALA A 64 -8.10 43.38 -5.86
C ALA A 64 -7.24 44.62 -6.16
N VAL A 65 -6.12 44.45 -6.90
CA VAL A 65 -5.30 45.58 -7.38
C VAL A 65 -6.06 46.41 -8.43
N THR A 66 -6.75 45.76 -9.37
CA THR A 66 -7.56 46.51 -10.35
C THR A 66 -8.73 47.26 -9.73
N LEU A 67 -9.27 46.80 -8.60
CA LEU A 67 -10.29 47.52 -7.84
C LEU A 67 -9.75 48.85 -7.26
N LEU A 68 -8.47 48.92 -6.89
CA LEU A 68 -7.81 50.15 -6.48
C LEU A 68 -7.58 51.14 -7.65
N LEU A 69 -7.32 50.60 -8.86
CA LEU A 69 -7.00 51.39 -10.04
C LEU A 69 -8.24 51.87 -10.78
N LEU A 70 -9.37 51.18 -10.66
CA LEU A 70 -10.62 51.43 -11.40
C LEU A 70 -11.79 51.68 -10.45
N PRO A 71 -12.00 52.93 -9.98
CA PRO A 71 -13.06 53.27 -9.03
C PRO A 71 -14.48 52.95 -9.52
N GLN A 72 -14.65 52.78 -10.85
CA GLN A 72 -15.95 52.48 -11.49
C GLN A 72 -16.46 51.04 -11.17
N ARG A 73 -15.60 50.17 -10.57
CA ARG A 73 -15.91 48.77 -10.19
C ARG A 73 -16.46 48.61 -8.78
N ALA A 74 -17.07 49.65 -8.21
CA ALA A 74 -17.47 49.70 -6.81
C ALA A 74 -18.43 48.58 -6.34
N ASP A 75 -19.11 47.88 -7.26
CA ASP A 75 -20.14 46.88 -6.92
C ASP A 75 -19.61 45.44 -6.76
N THR A 76 -18.33 45.20 -7.04
CA THR A 76 -17.74 43.85 -6.98
C THR A 76 -16.75 43.70 -5.82
N ALA A 77 -17.04 42.82 -4.86
CA ALA A 77 -16.13 42.53 -3.76
C ALA A 77 -15.14 41.40 -4.13
N PRO A 78 -13.82 41.60 -3.91
CA PRO A 78 -12.82 40.57 -4.19
C PRO A 78 -13.05 39.31 -3.33
N LEU A 79 -12.79 38.14 -3.92
CA LEU A 79 -13.01 36.82 -3.28
C LEU A 79 -11.80 36.30 -2.48
N GLY A 80 -11.01 37.19 -1.88
CA GLY A 80 -9.81 36.83 -1.14
C GLY A 80 -10.02 35.73 -0.08
N GLY A 81 -11.13 35.79 0.65
CA GLY A 81 -11.44 34.76 1.65
C GLY A 81 -11.64 33.37 1.07
N VAL A 82 -12.27 33.27 -0.11
CA VAL A 82 -12.48 31.98 -0.82
C VAL A 82 -11.16 31.44 -1.36
N ALA A 83 -10.37 32.30 -2.02
CA ALA A 83 -9.05 31.95 -2.54
C ALA A 83 -8.11 31.48 -1.39
N ALA A 84 -8.15 32.16 -0.23
CA ALA A 84 -7.40 31.77 0.95
C ALA A 84 -7.83 30.40 1.49
N MET A 85 -9.14 30.10 1.52
CA MET A 85 -9.63 28.77 1.92
C MET A 85 -9.15 27.68 0.99
N VAL A 86 -9.21 27.87 -0.33
CA VAL A 86 -8.72 26.91 -1.33
C VAL A 86 -7.22 26.65 -1.12
N LEU A 87 -6.43 27.70 -0.91
CA LEU A 87 -5.01 27.59 -0.63
C LEU A 87 -4.74 26.83 0.66
N LEU A 88 -5.50 27.09 1.74
CA LEU A 88 -5.38 26.42 3.03
C LEU A 88 -5.63 24.90 2.89
N PHE A 89 -6.67 24.51 2.18
CA PHE A 89 -7.00 23.10 1.98
C PHE A 89 -5.93 22.38 1.14
N ASN A 90 -5.41 23.04 0.11
CA ASN A 90 -4.32 22.50 -0.70
C ASN A 90 -3.04 22.37 0.15
N LEU A 91 -2.67 23.38 0.94
CA LEU A 91 -1.54 23.33 1.87
C LEU A 91 -1.68 22.21 2.90
N TRP A 92 -2.90 22.01 3.43
CA TRP A 92 -3.18 20.91 4.37
C TRP A 92 -3.04 19.53 3.69
N GLY A 93 -3.51 19.39 2.46
CA GLY A 93 -3.29 18.21 1.66
C GLY A 93 -1.81 17.92 1.42
N LEU A 94 -1.06 18.92 0.98
CA LEU A 94 0.38 18.83 0.72
C LEU A 94 1.16 18.44 2.00
N LYS A 95 0.85 19.06 3.13
CA LYS A 95 1.44 18.70 4.44
C LYS A 95 1.19 17.24 4.81
N ASN A 96 -0.04 16.76 4.63
CA ASN A 96 -0.38 15.37 4.95
C ASN A 96 0.31 14.37 4.00
N TRP A 97 0.42 14.72 2.73
CA TRP A 97 1.15 13.92 1.75
C TRP A 97 2.63 13.80 2.11
N HIS A 98 3.32 14.91 2.38
CA HIS A 98 4.71 14.89 2.80
C HIS A 98 4.92 14.12 4.11
N ARG A 99 4.03 14.32 5.08
CA ARG A 99 4.05 13.55 6.32
C ARG A 99 3.89 12.05 6.06
N GLY A 100 2.96 11.67 5.20
CA GLY A 100 2.74 10.27 4.82
C GLY A 100 3.97 9.66 4.15
N MET A 101 4.58 10.37 3.21
CA MET A 101 5.81 9.93 2.55
C MET A 101 6.98 9.83 3.53
N TRP A 102 7.12 10.80 4.43
CA TRP A 102 8.15 10.75 5.48
C TRP A 102 7.99 9.53 6.38
N GLU A 103 6.80 9.27 6.93
CA GLU A 103 6.53 8.11 7.77
C GLU A 103 6.76 6.79 7.02
N THR A 104 6.36 6.73 5.75
CA THR A 104 6.60 5.58 4.87
C THR A 104 8.09 5.31 4.69
N MET A 105 8.87 6.31 4.29
CA MET A 105 10.32 6.16 4.05
C MET A 105 11.06 5.86 5.35
N ARG A 106 10.73 6.57 6.43
CA ARG A 106 11.30 6.32 7.75
C ARG A 106 11.08 4.88 8.18
N THR A 107 9.85 4.36 8.06
CA THR A 107 9.51 3.00 8.46
C THR A 107 10.22 1.97 7.60
N ALA A 108 10.30 2.20 6.29
CA ALA A 108 10.99 1.32 5.36
C ALA A 108 12.51 1.23 5.63
N THR A 109 13.12 2.30 6.17
CA THR A 109 14.58 2.37 6.41
C THR A 109 15.00 2.02 7.84
N LEU A 110 14.06 1.84 8.79
CA LEU A 110 14.35 1.56 10.20
C LEU A 110 14.98 0.19 10.49
N GLY A 111 15.12 -0.67 9.49
CA GLY A 111 15.73 -1.98 9.67
C GLY A 111 15.67 -2.82 8.40
N ARG A 112 16.07 -4.08 8.51
CA ARG A 112 15.88 -5.02 7.40
C ARG A 112 14.39 -5.39 7.30
N PRO A 113 13.76 -5.29 6.12
CA PRO A 113 12.37 -5.68 5.96
C PRO A 113 12.24 -7.17 6.27
N GLY A 114 11.36 -7.50 7.21
CA GLY A 114 11.07 -8.90 7.49
C GLY A 114 10.34 -9.55 6.32
N TYR A 115 9.39 -8.82 5.74
CA TYR A 115 8.58 -9.27 4.62
C TYR A 115 8.18 -8.11 3.72
N VAL A 116 8.02 -8.41 2.44
CA VAL A 116 7.48 -7.50 1.41
C VAL A 116 6.24 -8.17 0.81
N ALA A 117 5.12 -7.44 0.78
CA ALA A 117 3.93 -7.85 0.06
C ALA A 117 3.99 -7.28 -1.36
N ASP A 118 3.90 -8.12 -2.35
CA ASP A 118 3.91 -7.73 -3.77
C ASP A 118 2.73 -8.34 -4.51
N ILE A 119 2.39 -7.76 -5.65
CA ILE A 119 1.28 -8.22 -6.46
C ILE A 119 1.80 -9.27 -7.43
N CYS A 120 1.12 -10.41 -7.45
CA CYS A 120 1.33 -11.48 -8.39
C CYS A 120 0.02 -11.77 -9.16
N GLU A 121 0.09 -12.58 -10.21
CA GLU A 121 -1.08 -12.93 -11.04
C GLU A 121 -2.24 -13.51 -10.22
N SER A 122 -1.95 -14.23 -9.13
CA SER A 122 -2.95 -14.85 -8.25
C SER A 122 -3.42 -13.95 -7.10
N GLY A 123 -2.89 -12.71 -6.95
CA GLY A 123 -3.26 -11.78 -5.88
C GLY A 123 -2.07 -11.10 -5.23
N VAL A 124 -2.16 -10.80 -3.95
CA VAL A 124 -1.05 -10.25 -3.16
C VAL A 124 -0.31 -11.39 -2.46
N ALA A 125 0.97 -11.53 -2.74
CA ALA A 125 1.84 -12.49 -2.10
C ALA A 125 2.84 -11.81 -1.18
N LYS A 126 3.20 -12.50 -0.09
CA LYS A 126 4.15 -12.04 0.90
C LYS A 126 5.42 -12.89 0.83
N ALA A 127 6.56 -12.25 0.63
CA ALA A 127 7.85 -12.90 0.56
C ALA A 127 8.86 -12.22 1.49
N ARG A 128 9.90 -12.94 1.92
CA ARG A 128 11.08 -12.31 2.49
C ARG A 128 11.75 -11.51 1.37
N GLY A 129 11.86 -10.21 1.54
CA GLY A 129 12.26 -9.35 0.47
C GLY A 129 13.28 -8.31 0.83
N ASN A 130 13.87 -7.76 -0.20
CA ASN A 130 14.61 -6.53 -0.15
C ASN A 130 13.67 -5.37 -0.57
N LEU A 131 14.09 -4.12 -0.28
CA LEU A 131 13.35 -2.91 -0.64
C LEU A 131 13.71 -2.39 -2.05
N GLU A 132 14.27 -3.23 -2.90
CA GLU A 132 14.63 -2.84 -4.26
C GLU A 132 13.39 -2.34 -5.02
N GLY A 133 13.52 -1.16 -5.64
CA GLY A 133 12.41 -0.51 -6.32
C GLY A 133 11.33 0.12 -5.42
N PHE A 134 11.44 0.07 -4.09
CA PHE A 134 10.45 0.65 -3.19
C PHE A 134 10.29 2.16 -3.40
N THR A 135 11.41 2.89 -3.49
CA THR A 135 11.40 4.34 -3.71
C THR A 135 10.80 4.71 -5.05
N THR A 136 11.12 3.95 -6.10
CA THR A 136 10.54 4.15 -7.43
C THR A 136 9.03 3.92 -7.43
N ARG A 137 8.58 2.85 -6.78
CA ARG A 137 7.13 2.56 -6.63
C ARG A 137 6.42 3.59 -5.77
N ALA A 138 7.08 4.10 -4.72
CA ALA A 138 6.52 5.14 -3.85
C ALA A 138 6.37 6.49 -4.56
N ALA A 139 7.20 6.75 -5.56
CA ALA A 139 7.13 7.94 -6.40
C ALA A 139 6.20 7.78 -7.62
N MET A 140 5.65 6.57 -7.86
CA MET A 140 4.71 6.37 -8.96
C MET A 140 3.44 7.20 -8.77
N GLU A 141 2.99 7.75 -9.89
CA GLU A 141 1.75 8.51 -9.95
C GLU A 141 0.54 7.58 -9.73
N ASP A 142 -0.33 8.00 -8.86
CA ASP A 142 -1.61 7.35 -8.66
C ASP A 142 -2.64 7.81 -9.70
N THR A 143 -3.76 7.10 -9.78
CA THR A 143 -4.86 7.43 -10.69
C THR A 143 -5.37 8.87 -10.49
N SER A 144 -5.29 9.37 -9.26
CA SER A 144 -5.74 10.73 -8.95
C SER A 144 -4.86 11.79 -9.59
N SER A 145 -3.55 11.60 -9.58
CA SER A 145 -2.59 12.50 -10.24
C SER A 145 -2.74 12.49 -11.75
N GLN A 146 -3.03 11.32 -12.34
CA GLN A 146 -3.33 11.20 -13.78
C GLN A 146 -4.58 12.01 -14.17
N TRP A 147 -5.66 11.91 -13.41
CA TRP A 147 -6.87 12.69 -13.65
C TRP A 147 -6.63 14.19 -13.52
N GLN A 148 -5.80 14.62 -12.58
CA GLN A 148 -5.46 16.03 -12.42
C GLN A 148 -4.71 16.60 -13.62
N ARG A 149 -3.75 15.87 -14.17
CA ARG A 149 -3.02 16.30 -15.36
C ARG A 149 -3.94 16.57 -16.55
N LEU A 150 -5.07 15.86 -16.63
CA LEU A 150 -6.07 16.06 -17.68
C LEU A 150 -7.05 17.17 -17.33
N LEU A 151 -7.60 17.17 -16.12
CA LEU A 151 -8.68 18.07 -15.73
C LEU A 151 -8.20 19.50 -15.43
N SER A 152 -7.03 19.66 -14.80
CA SER A 152 -6.56 20.99 -14.40
C SER A 152 -6.34 21.94 -15.58
N PRO A 153 -5.65 21.56 -16.67
CA PRO A 153 -5.52 22.44 -17.83
C PRO A 153 -6.87 22.73 -18.50
N LEU A 154 -7.76 21.72 -18.56
CA LEU A 154 -9.11 21.91 -19.09
C LEU A 154 -9.88 22.96 -18.26
N LEU A 155 -9.81 22.87 -16.93
CA LEU A 155 -10.48 23.81 -16.02
C LEU A 155 -9.89 25.23 -16.13
N VAL A 156 -8.57 25.38 -16.33
CA VAL A 156 -7.95 26.69 -16.57
C VAL A 156 -8.50 27.31 -17.84
N VAL A 157 -8.50 26.58 -18.95
CA VAL A 157 -9.01 27.08 -20.23
C VAL A 157 -10.51 27.38 -20.15
N ALA A 158 -11.29 26.45 -19.62
CA ALA A 158 -12.73 26.62 -19.47
C ALA A 158 -13.06 27.82 -18.57
N SER A 159 -12.35 28.02 -17.47
CA SER A 159 -12.57 29.14 -16.55
C SER A 159 -12.32 30.49 -17.25
N LEU A 160 -11.28 30.59 -18.08
CA LEU A 160 -10.97 31.78 -18.83
C LEU A 160 -12.05 32.06 -19.88
N VAL A 161 -12.46 31.04 -20.64
CA VAL A 161 -13.51 31.17 -21.66
C VAL A 161 -14.82 31.63 -21.03
N PHE A 162 -15.25 31.01 -19.94
CA PHE A 162 -16.48 31.41 -19.25
C PHE A 162 -16.38 32.81 -18.62
N ALA A 163 -15.19 33.20 -18.11
CA ALA A 163 -14.97 34.55 -17.61
C ALA A 163 -15.13 35.59 -18.70
N VAL A 164 -14.55 35.34 -19.88
CA VAL A 164 -14.68 36.25 -21.06
C VAL A 164 -16.13 36.31 -21.51
N LEU A 165 -16.80 35.19 -21.70
CA LEU A 165 -18.21 35.13 -22.09
C LEU A 165 -19.11 35.87 -21.11
N SER A 166 -18.87 35.71 -19.81
CA SER A 166 -19.67 36.35 -18.74
C SER A 166 -19.43 37.87 -18.71
N SER A 167 -18.18 38.32 -18.81
CA SER A 167 -17.85 39.74 -18.70
C SER A 167 -18.19 40.53 -19.99
N VAL A 168 -17.81 40.00 -21.14
CA VAL A 168 -18.07 40.63 -22.45
C VAL A 168 -19.55 40.53 -22.84
N GLY A 169 -20.17 39.39 -22.60
CA GLY A 169 -21.60 39.18 -22.90
C GLY A 169 -22.54 40.09 -22.09
N GLN A 170 -22.11 40.56 -20.92
CA GLN A 170 -22.83 41.54 -20.10
C GLN A 170 -22.40 42.99 -20.33
N GLY A 171 -21.49 43.24 -21.26
CA GLY A 171 -20.95 44.59 -21.52
C GLY A 171 -20.06 45.12 -20.39
N ARG A 172 -19.58 44.26 -19.51
CA ARG A 172 -18.78 44.60 -18.30
C ARG A 172 -17.33 44.09 -18.39
N GLY A 173 -16.63 44.45 -19.47
CA GLY A 173 -15.26 43.98 -19.69
C GLY A 173 -14.27 44.34 -18.57
N GLN A 174 -14.55 45.39 -17.80
CA GLN A 174 -13.78 45.79 -16.60
C GLN A 174 -13.87 44.77 -15.44
N ASP A 175 -14.88 43.89 -15.43
CA ASP A 175 -15.08 42.88 -14.39
C ASP A 175 -14.48 41.51 -14.77
N LEU A 176 -13.70 41.43 -15.85
CA LEU A 176 -13.13 40.20 -16.36
C LEU A 176 -12.31 39.44 -15.29
N LEU A 177 -11.42 40.15 -14.58
CA LEU A 177 -10.58 39.53 -13.56
C LEU A 177 -11.41 39.04 -12.38
N TRP A 178 -12.46 39.76 -12.00
CA TRP A 178 -13.38 39.33 -10.96
C TRP A 178 -14.14 38.06 -11.38
N CYS A 179 -14.72 38.03 -12.58
CA CYS A 179 -15.39 36.87 -13.13
C CYS A 179 -14.45 35.66 -13.18
N TRP A 180 -13.21 35.88 -13.62
CA TRP A 180 -12.22 34.82 -13.71
C TRP A 180 -11.80 34.32 -12.36
N SER A 181 -11.57 35.16 -11.35
CA SER A 181 -11.25 34.76 -9.99
C SER A 181 -12.37 33.94 -9.35
N VAL A 182 -13.66 34.33 -9.56
CA VAL A 182 -14.84 33.58 -9.10
C VAL A 182 -14.84 32.17 -9.69
N ILE A 183 -14.71 32.05 -11.00
CA ILE A 183 -14.81 30.78 -11.72
C ILE A 183 -13.60 29.88 -11.38
N LEU A 184 -12.39 30.46 -11.28
CA LEU A 184 -11.19 29.72 -10.85
C LEU A 184 -11.33 29.18 -9.43
N CYS A 185 -11.79 30.00 -8.48
CA CYS A 185 -12.03 29.54 -7.11
C CYS A 185 -13.07 28.42 -7.05
N ALA A 186 -14.11 28.47 -7.87
CA ALA A 186 -15.11 27.41 -7.98
C ALA A 186 -14.57 26.15 -8.68
N ALA A 187 -13.64 26.29 -9.62
CA ALA A 187 -12.98 25.20 -10.32
C ALA A 187 -11.94 24.47 -9.44
N CYS A 188 -11.36 25.16 -8.44
CA CYS A 188 -10.42 24.53 -7.51
C CYS A 188 -11.12 23.49 -6.63
N SER A 189 -10.75 22.23 -6.80
CA SER A 189 -11.34 21.14 -6.03
C SER A 189 -10.77 21.08 -4.63
N VAL A 190 -11.52 21.55 -3.64
CA VAL A 190 -11.21 21.38 -2.21
C VAL A 190 -11.32 19.91 -1.78
N ALA A 191 -12.19 19.15 -2.43
CA ALA A 191 -12.43 17.74 -2.10
C ALA A 191 -11.20 16.86 -2.40
N PHE A 192 -10.40 17.19 -3.39
CA PHE A 192 -9.29 16.38 -3.86
C PHE A 192 -8.18 16.19 -2.80
N PRO A 193 -7.58 17.24 -2.23
CA PRO A 193 -6.62 17.11 -1.13
C PRO A 193 -7.19 16.34 0.07
N LEU A 194 -8.49 16.53 0.36
CA LEU A 194 -9.16 15.89 1.47
C LEU A 194 -9.43 14.40 1.21
N ALA A 195 -9.82 14.02 0.00
CA ALA A 195 -10.19 12.66 -0.34
C ALA A 195 -8.98 11.73 -0.51
N TYR A 196 -7.84 12.24 -0.96
CA TYR A 196 -6.67 11.42 -1.29
C TYR A 196 -5.49 11.65 -0.36
N ARG A 197 -5.03 12.88 -0.20
CA ARG A 197 -3.78 13.17 0.53
C ARG A 197 -3.90 13.06 2.05
N VAL A 198 -5.01 13.51 2.60
CA VAL A 198 -5.25 13.41 4.06
C VAL A 198 -5.44 11.95 4.49
N PRO A 199 -6.24 11.11 3.82
CA PRO A 199 -6.33 9.69 4.13
C PRO A 199 -5.00 8.96 3.99
N PHE A 200 -4.22 9.23 2.93
CA PHE A 200 -2.89 8.65 2.76
C PHE A 200 -1.96 8.96 3.94
N GLY A 201 -1.88 10.22 4.35
CA GLY A 201 -1.06 10.62 5.51
C GLY A 201 -1.48 9.93 6.81
N ARG A 202 -2.79 9.73 7.01
CA ARG A 202 -3.33 8.99 8.17
C ARG A 202 -3.01 7.49 8.08
N LEU A 203 -3.16 6.90 6.89
CA LEU A 203 -2.84 5.49 6.64
C LEU A 203 -1.36 5.22 6.91
N ALA A 204 -0.47 6.00 6.33
CA ALA A 204 0.97 5.87 6.50
C ALA A 204 1.38 5.98 7.98
N ALA A 205 0.85 6.98 8.71
CA ALA A 205 1.09 7.14 10.14
C ALA A 205 0.55 5.97 10.99
N ARG A 206 -0.57 5.37 10.58
CA ARG A 206 -1.13 4.18 11.25
C ARG A 206 -0.29 2.94 11.01
N LEU A 207 0.12 2.71 9.76
CA LEU A 207 0.97 1.59 9.38
C LEU A 207 2.36 1.68 10.03
N ALA A 208 2.94 2.87 10.10
CA ALA A 208 4.23 3.11 10.75
C ALA A 208 4.25 2.67 12.21
N ARG A 209 3.14 2.81 12.95
CA ARG A 209 3.01 2.35 14.34
C ARG A 209 3.07 0.82 14.48
N SER A 210 2.66 0.10 13.46
CA SER A 210 2.75 -1.37 13.39
C SER A 210 4.03 -1.87 12.71
N GLY A 211 4.96 -0.96 12.38
CA GLY A 211 6.19 -1.30 11.69
C GLY A 211 6.00 -1.66 10.21
N ALA A 212 4.87 -1.27 9.62
CA ALA A 212 4.57 -1.51 8.21
C ALA A 212 4.67 -0.21 7.40
N ALA A 213 5.09 -0.32 6.14
CA ALA A 213 5.16 0.77 5.18
C ALA A 213 4.47 0.37 3.88
N VAL A 214 3.82 1.32 3.23
CA VAL A 214 3.22 1.14 1.90
C VAL A 214 3.98 1.99 0.88
N ALA A 215 4.21 1.46 -0.32
CA ALA A 215 4.94 2.16 -1.38
C ALA A 215 4.08 3.29 -1.98
N GLY A 216 3.98 4.41 -1.25
CA GLY A 216 3.26 5.61 -1.68
C GLY A 216 1.75 5.43 -1.81
N GLN A 217 1.12 6.45 -2.38
CA GLN A 217 -0.33 6.46 -2.61
C GLN A 217 -0.72 5.46 -3.70
N TYR A 218 0.13 5.26 -4.70
CA TYR A 218 -0.05 4.25 -5.74
C TYR A 218 -0.12 2.84 -5.12
N GLY A 219 0.84 2.45 -4.30
CA GLY A 219 0.85 1.15 -3.61
C GLY A 219 -0.37 0.96 -2.71
N ALA A 220 -0.83 2.02 -2.03
CA ALA A 220 -2.06 1.97 -1.23
C ALA A 220 -3.30 1.72 -2.09
N ALA A 221 -3.42 2.39 -3.25
CA ALA A 221 -4.54 2.22 -4.18
C ALA A 221 -4.57 0.82 -4.78
N VAL A 222 -3.40 0.31 -5.18
CA VAL A 222 -3.27 -1.03 -5.76
C VAL A 222 -3.63 -2.11 -4.73
N LEU A 223 -3.14 -2.01 -3.49
CA LEU A 223 -3.51 -2.93 -2.42
C LEU A 223 -5.02 -2.87 -2.10
N ALA A 224 -5.61 -1.67 -2.10
CA ALA A 224 -7.05 -1.51 -1.86
C ALA A 224 -7.93 -2.09 -2.97
N SER A 225 -7.45 -2.14 -4.21
CA SER A 225 -8.16 -2.76 -5.33
C SER A 225 -8.04 -4.30 -5.34
N SER A 226 -7.06 -4.84 -4.63
CA SER A 226 -6.82 -6.29 -4.56
C SER A 226 -7.93 -6.96 -3.73
N ARG A 227 -8.58 -7.97 -4.31
CA ARG A 227 -9.64 -8.75 -3.64
C ARG A 227 -9.17 -10.15 -3.21
N GLN A 228 -7.94 -10.48 -3.51
CA GLN A 228 -7.36 -11.79 -3.27
C GLN A 228 -6.02 -11.65 -2.55
N LEU A 229 -5.83 -12.46 -1.51
CA LEU A 229 -4.60 -12.53 -0.74
C LEU A 229 -4.06 -13.95 -0.80
N VAL A 230 -2.82 -14.10 -1.22
CA VAL A 230 -2.10 -15.36 -1.19
C VAL A 230 -1.45 -15.51 0.18
N VAL A 231 -1.77 -16.60 0.86
CA VAL A 231 -1.28 -16.91 2.21
C VAL A 231 -0.46 -18.20 2.12
N THR A 232 0.74 -18.16 2.66
CA THR A 232 1.64 -19.32 2.71
C THR A 232 1.47 -20.08 4.03
N ASP A 233 1.98 -21.31 4.09
CA ASP A 233 2.05 -22.10 5.31
C ASP A 233 2.83 -21.39 6.44
N GLN A 234 3.86 -20.61 6.09
CA GLN A 234 4.63 -19.82 7.06
C GLN A 234 3.84 -18.64 7.65
N ASP A 235 2.87 -18.12 6.92
CA ASP A 235 1.98 -17.05 7.43
C ASP A 235 0.94 -17.63 8.39
N LEU A 236 0.46 -18.85 8.11
CA LEU A 236 -0.52 -19.54 8.95
C LEU A 236 0.13 -20.11 10.22
N PHE A 237 1.34 -20.64 10.06
CA PHE A 237 2.09 -21.26 11.16
C PHE A 237 3.44 -20.59 11.34
N PRO A 238 3.52 -19.47 12.09
CA PRO A 238 4.77 -18.80 12.42
C PRO A 238 5.72 -19.72 13.22
N PRO A 239 6.98 -19.35 13.37
CA PRO A 239 7.94 -20.14 14.17
C PRO A 239 7.39 -20.50 15.57
N GLY A 240 7.56 -21.75 15.98
CA GLY A 240 7.10 -22.27 17.26
C GLY A 240 5.64 -22.72 17.31
N THR A 241 4.85 -22.58 16.23
CA THR A 241 3.46 -23.05 16.20
C THR A 241 3.30 -24.47 15.65
N ALA A 242 4.27 -24.99 14.91
CA ALA A 242 4.32 -26.38 14.50
C ALA A 242 5.41 -27.12 15.30
N ALA A 243 5.09 -28.29 15.80
CA ALA A 243 6.01 -29.09 16.59
C ALA A 243 5.90 -30.59 16.25
N LEU A 244 7.02 -31.30 16.31
CA LEU A 244 7.02 -32.74 16.23
C LEU A 244 6.42 -33.31 17.53
N SER A 245 5.28 -34.01 17.42
CA SER A 245 4.58 -34.60 18.56
C SER A 245 4.94 -36.09 18.79
N GLY A 246 5.54 -36.73 17.76
CA GLY A 246 5.97 -38.12 17.85
C GLY A 246 6.70 -38.60 16.61
N LEU A 247 7.52 -39.62 16.76
CA LEU A 247 8.23 -40.29 15.68
C LEU A 247 8.02 -41.81 15.85
N LYS A 248 7.54 -42.48 14.83
CA LYS A 248 7.43 -43.93 14.76
C LYS A 248 8.32 -44.44 13.65
N LEU A 249 9.22 -45.35 13.99
CA LEU A 249 10.19 -45.97 13.09
C LEU A 249 9.71 -47.35 12.66
N TYR A 250 10.05 -47.74 11.43
CA TYR A 250 9.73 -49.03 10.81
C TYR A 250 11.02 -49.67 10.28
N GLY A 251 11.88 -50.14 11.20
CA GLY A 251 13.12 -50.82 10.86
C GLY A 251 14.32 -49.92 10.53
N GLU A 252 14.19 -48.59 10.73
CA GLU A 252 15.26 -47.63 10.46
C GLU A 252 15.80 -47.04 11.77
N GLU A 253 17.05 -46.58 11.73
CA GLU A 253 17.67 -45.87 12.85
C GLU A 253 17.13 -44.42 12.90
N ARG A 254 16.86 -43.92 14.10
CA ARG A 254 16.29 -42.58 14.34
C ARG A 254 17.09 -41.46 13.68
N GLY A 255 18.42 -41.48 13.84
CA GLY A 255 19.29 -40.46 13.29
C GLY A 255 19.24 -40.38 11.74
N ARG A 256 19.25 -41.55 11.10
CA ARG A 256 19.16 -41.65 9.64
C ARG A 256 17.80 -41.23 9.13
N ALA A 257 16.71 -41.61 9.77
CA ALA A 257 15.37 -41.21 9.39
C ALA A 257 15.19 -39.68 9.45
N ILE A 258 15.69 -39.04 10.53
CA ILE A 258 15.65 -37.59 10.68
C ILE A 258 16.53 -36.92 9.63
N SER A 259 17.75 -37.40 9.40
CA SER A 259 18.69 -36.88 8.41
C SER A 259 18.09 -36.91 7.00
N TYR A 260 17.50 -38.01 6.58
CA TYR A 260 16.88 -38.16 5.27
C TYR A 260 15.66 -37.24 5.09
N ALA A 261 14.77 -37.20 6.09
CA ALA A 261 13.61 -36.33 6.10
C ALA A 261 14.01 -34.84 6.03
N ALA A 262 15.00 -34.45 6.82
CA ALA A 262 15.52 -33.09 6.82
C ALA A 262 16.20 -32.69 5.50
N THR A 263 16.98 -33.61 4.92
CA THR A 263 17.65 -33.40 3.65
C THR A 263 16.68 -33.09 2.51
N LEU A 264 15.47 -33.68 2.52
CA LEU A 264 14.40 -33.35 1.57
C LEU A 264 13.58 -32.12 1.97
N ALA A 265 13.25 -31.97 3.27
CA ALA A 265 12.33 -30.93 3.73
C ALA A 265 12.95 -29.54 3.74
N ILE A 266 14.23 -29.40 4.10
CA ILE A 266 14.88 -28.09 4.23
C ILE A 266 14.97 -27.34 2.89
N PRO A 267 15.41 -27.96 1.78
CA PRO A 267 15.42 -27.30 0.46
C PRO A 267 14.02 -26.95 -0.04
N ALA A 268 13.00 -27.76 0.31
CA ALA A 268 11.61 -27.47 -0.03
C ALA A 268 11.08 -26.22 0.71
N GLY A 269 11.63 -25.95 1.91
CA GLY A 269 11.21 -24.83 2.75
C GLY A 269 9.86 -25.07 3.44
N GLY A 270 9.13 -23.98 3.73
CA GLY A 270 7.83 -24.07 4.41
C GLY A 270 7.93 -24.38 5.89
N VAL A 271 6.80 -24.81 6.49
CA VAL A 271 6.71 -25.18 7.90
C VAL A 271 7.51 -26.46 8.17
N SER A 272 7.37 -27.46 7.31
CA SER A 272 8.09 -28.73 7.44
C SER A 272 9.61 -28.53 7.37
N GLY A 273 10.10 -27.70 6.44
CA GLY A 273 11.53 -27.41 6.33
C GLY A 273 12.11 -26.79 7.59
N ARG A 274 11.40 -25.86 8.21
CA ARG A 274 11.83 -25.27 9.50
C ARG A 274 11.82 -26.27 10.64
N LEU A 275 10.76 -27.06 10.72
CA LEU A 275 10.62 -28.08 11.77
C LEU A 275 11.78 -29.07 11.74
N PHE A 276 12.14 -29.58 10.55
CA PHE A 276 13.24 -30.52 10.41
C PHE A 276 14.61 -29.84 10.59
N ASP A 277 14.79 -28.57 10.23
CA ASP A 277 16.02 -27.80 10.51
C ASP A 277 16.23 -27.63 12.03
N GLU A 278 15.17 -27.25 12.76
CA GLU A 278 15.21 -27.15 14.22
C GLU A 278 15.52 -28.51 14.87
N LEU A 279 14.93 -29.60 14.36
CA LEU A 279 15.16 -30.95 14.84
C LEU A 279 16.62 -31.37 14.60
N CYS A 280 17.17 -31.16 13.40
CA CYS A 280 18.57 -31.47 13.11
C CYS A 280 19.54 -30.70 13.99
N ARG A 281 19.27 -29.43 14.25
CA ARG A 281 20.11 -28.62 15.15
C ARG A 281 20.05 -29.11 16.58
N SER A 282 18.86 -29.45 17.06
CA SER A 282 18.68 -29.93 18.43
C SER A 282 19.33 -31.28 18.68
N GLU A 283 19.26 -32.19 17.71
CA GLU A 283 19.84 -33.55 17.82
C GLU A 283 21.27 -33.65 17.23
N ARG A 284 21.83 -32.54 16.70
CA ARG A 284 23.16 -32.45 16.07
C ARG A 284 23.34 -33.43 14.91
N ILE A 285 22.29 -33.61 14.11
CA ILE A 285 22.27 -34.49 12.96
C ILE A 285 22.74 -33.73 11.72
N ALA A 286 23.68 -34.32 10.98
CA ALA A 286 24.16 -33.77 9.71
C ALA A 286 23.20 -34.09 8.55
N LEU A 287 23.08 -33.15 7.63
CA LEU A 287 22.38 -33.36 6.37
C LEU A 287 23.22 -34.20 5.41
N GLN A 288 22.54 -34.92 4.51
CA GLN A 288 23.18 -35.75 3.50
C GLN A 288 23.27 -35.02 2.17
N GLN A 289 24.04 -35.57 1.24
CA GLN A 289 24.06 -35.08 -0.14
C GLN A 289 22.77 -35.48 -0.84
N LEU A 290 22.08 -34.49 -1.41
CA LEU A 290 20.82 -34.68 -2.12
C LEU A 290 21.02 -34.56 -3.61
N GLU A 291 20.58 -35.57 -4.36
CA GLU A 291 20.58 -35.60 -5.79
C GLU A 291 19.16 -35.73 -6.34
N HIS A 292 18.93 -35.27 -7.56
CA HIS A 292 17.64 -35.38 -8.25
C HIS A 292 16.43 -34.90 -7.42
N PHE A 293 16.59 -33.77 -6.69
CA PHE A 293 15.50 -33.23 -5.87
C PHE A 293 14.34 -32.73 -6.74
N HIS A 294 13.12 -33.13 -6.40
CA HIS A 294 11.90 -32.64 -7.05
C HIS A 294 10.75 -32.56 -6.06
N ILE A 295 9.87 -31.61 -6.32
CA ILE A 295 8.63 -31.39 -5.58
C ILE A 295 7.49 -31.96 -6.41
N HIS A 296 6.74 -32.88 -5.84
CA HIS A 296 5.58 -33.50 -6.51
C HIS A 296 4.34 -32.61 -6.34
N GLU A 297 3.52 -32.50 -7.38
CA GLU A 297 2.25 -31.75 -7.34
C GLU A 297 1.27 -32.28 -6.27
N ASP A 298 1.36 -33.58 -5.97
CA ASP A 298 0.54 -34.26 -4.93
C ASP A 298 0.93 -33.90 -3.49
N GLY A 299 1.80 -32.91 -3.29
CA GLY A 299 2.23 -32.45 -1.96
C GLY A 299 3.27 -33.35 -1.30
N GLY A 300 4.15 -33.96 -2.06
CA GLY A 300 5.28 -34.73 -1.61
C GLY A 300 6.61 -34.26 -2.18
N LEU A 301 7.70 -34.71 -1.54
CA LEU A 301 9.08 -34.44 -1.92
C LEU A 301 9.75 -35.74 -2.32
N GLY A 302 10.63 -35.70 -3.32
CA GLY A 302 11.41 -36.82 -3.77
C GLY A 302 12.86 -36.43 -4.05
N GLY A 303 13.76 -37.39 -3.94
CA GLY A 303 15.16 -37.21 -4.27
C GLY A 303 15.95 -38.49 -4.09
N MET A 304 17.23 -38.45 -4.42
CA MET A 304 18.15 -39.54 -4.17
C MET A 304 19.16 -39.15 -3.10
N ILE A 305 19.37 -40.06 -2.15
CA ILE A 305 20.35 -39.91 -1.05
C ILE A 305 21.15 -41.20 -0.98
N HIS A 306 22.44 -41.13 -1.18
CA HIS A 306 23.35 -42.30 -1.23
C HIS A 306 22.92 -43.39 -2.24
N GLY A 307 22.30 -42.98 -3.36
CA GLY A 307 21.80 -43.91 -4.36
C GLY A 307 20.44 -44.53 -4.05
N GLU A 308 19.86 -44.26 -2.91
CA GLU A 308 18.52 -44.70 -2.53
C GLU A 308 17.45 -43.69 -2.90
N THR A 309 16.31 -44.14 -3.39
CA THR A 309 15.17 -43.27 -3.71
C THR A 309 14.42 -42.95 -2.40
N VAL A 310 14.41 -41.65 -2.07
CA VAL A 310 13.78 -41.20 -0.80
C VAL A 310 12.56 -40.35 -1.13
N LEU A 311 11.42 -40.66 -0.50
CA LEU A 311 10.17 -39.93 -0.62
C LEU A 311 9.75 -39.41 0.74
N LEU A 312 9.29 -38.17 0.80
CA LEU A 312 8.75 -37.54 2.02
C LEU A 312 7.41 -36.86 1.70
N GLY A 313 6.35 -37.19 2.42
CA GLY A 313 5.04 -36.58 2.17
C GLY A 313 3.92 -37.16 3.02
N THR A 314 2.68 -36.72 2.75
CA THR A 314 1.50 -37.18 3.47
C THR A 314 1.19 -38.68 3.21
N PRO A 315 0.37 -39.34 4.06
CA PRO A 315 -0.08 -40.71 3.77
C PRO A 315 -0.82 -40.83 2.43
N ILE A 316 -1.50 -39.79 1.97
CA ILE A 316 -2.17 -39.79 0.67
C ILE A 316 -1.14 -39.85 -0.45
N PHE A 317 -0.13 -38.98 -0.38
CA PHE A 317 0.98 -38.97 -1.33
C PHE A 317 1.68 -40.34 -1.38
N MET A 318 1.97 -40.96 -0.23
CA MET A 318 2.62 -42.25 -0.16
C MET A 318 1.78 -43.37 -0.83
N ARG A 319 0.44 -43.32 -0.69
CA ARG A 319 -0.45 -44.26 -1.39
C ARG A 319 -0.40 -44.07 -2.91
N HIS A 320 -0.35 -42.85 -3.38
CA HIS A 320 -0.20 -42.57 -4.82
C HIS A 320 1.14 -43.10 -5.38
N LYS A 321 2.17 -43.16 -4.54
CA LYS A 321 3.47 -43.73 -4.88
C LYS A 321 3.57 -45.25 -4.62
N ALA A 322 2.44 -45.90 -4.34
CA ALA A 322 2.34 -47.32 -4.08
C ALA A 322 3.15 -47.80 -2.85
N VAL A 323 3.49 -46.93 -1.90
CA VAL A 323 4.13 -47.27 -0.64
C VAL A 323 3.11 -47.94 0.28
N ARG A 324 3.43 -49.12 0.81
CA ARG A 324 2.57 -49.84 1.75
C ARG A 324 2.54 -49.13 3.09
N LEU A 325 1.34 -48.71 3.54
CA LEU A 325 1.13 -48.05 4.80
C LEU A 325 0.44 -49.01 5.80
N PRO A 326 0.65 -48.83 7.10
CA PRO A 326 -0.08 -49.58 8.12
C PRO A 326 -1.57 -49.25 8.09
N ALA A 327 -2.42 -50.19 8.50
CA ALA A 327 -3.88 -50.01 8.48
C ALA A 327 -4.33 -48.84 9.36
N THR A 328 -3.61 -48.55 10.43
CA THR A 328 -3.89 -47.44 11.33
C THR A 328 -2.67 -46.51 11.40
N MET A 329 -2.85 -45.26 11.00
CA MET A 329 -1.79 -44.26 11.12
C MET A 329 -1.66 -43.75 12.55
N PRO A 330 -0.41 -43.46 13.02
CA PRO A 330 -0.18 -43.04 14.42
C PRO A 330 -0.74 -41.65 14.75
N ALA A 331 -0.99 -40.83 13.75
CA ALA A 331 -1.55 -39.49 13.93
C ALA A 331 -2.36 -39.05 12.70
N LYS A 332 -3.33 -38.13 12.91
CA LYS A 332 -4.13 -37.54 11.82
C LYS A 332 -3.28 -36.66 10.90
N THR A 333 -2.40 -35.86 11.50
CA THR A 333 -1.46 -35.00 10.80
C THR A 333 -0.05 -35.58 10.94
N CYS A 334 0.46 -36.12 9.85
CA CYS A 334 1.78 -36.75 9.83
C CYS A 334 2.43 -36.64 8.44
N VAL A 335 3.75 -36.76 8.47
CA VAL A 335 4.60 -36.87 7.29
C VAL A 335 5.30 -38.22 7.33
N CYS A 336 5.20 -38.94 6.25
CA CYS A 336 5.81 -40.26 6.09
C CYS A 336 7.12 -40.15 5.33
N LEU A 337 8.12 -40.90 5.72
CA LEU A 337 9.36 -41.11 5.01
C LEU A 337 9.37 -42.54 4.44
N ALA A 338 9.66 -42.67 3.15
CA ALA A 338 9.87 -43.95 2.52
C ALA A 338 11.23 -43.96 1.81
N VAL A 339 11.93 -45.09 1.89
CA VAL A 339 13.20 -45.34 1.24
C VAL A 339 13.04 -46.57 0.36
N ASP A 340 13.39 -46.48 -0.91
CA ASP A 340 13.24 -47.56 -1.93
C ASP A 340 11.85 -48.20 -1.96
N GLY A 341 10.80 -47.38 -1.78
CA GLY A 341 9.40 -47.80 -1.78
C GLY A 341 8.89 -48.41 -0.49
N ALA A 342 9.74 -48.56 0.54
CA ALA A 342 9.37 -49.06 1.85
C ALA A 342 9.18 -47.94 2.88
N LEU A 343 8.08 -47.97 3.64
CA LEU A 343 7.87 -47.01 4.73
C LEU A 343 8.92 -47.20 5.83
N THR A 344 9.69 -46.18 6.13
CA THR A 344 10.79 -46.22 7.12
C THR A 344 10.49 -45.42 8.36
N ALA A 345 9.77 -44.28 8.24
CA ALA A 345 9.40 -43.49 9.42
C ALA A 345 8.10 -42.71 9.19
N VAL A 346 7.43 -42.40 10.30
CA VAL A 346 6.26 -41.52 10.37
C VAL A 346 6.47 -40.47 11.46
N PHE A 347 6.48 -39.22 11.03
CA PHE A 347 6.62 -38.03 11.89
C PHE A 347 5.23 -37.47 12.15
N ALA A 348 4.78 -37.50 13.39
CA ALA A 348 3.53 -36.86 13.79
C ALA A 348 3.77 -35.39 14.07
N ILE A 349 3.07 -34.51 13.36
CA ILE A 349 3.21 -33.07 13.47
C ILE A 349 1.95 -32.50 14.14
N LYS A 350 2.13 -31.67 15.14
CA LYS A 350 1.07 -30.91 15.76
C LYS A 350 1.15 -29.45 15.33
N TYR A 351 0.07 -28.94 14.75
CA TYR A 351 -0.08 -27.54 14.39
C TYR A 351 -0.91 -26.84 15.47
N ASN A 352 -0.34 -25.80 16.07
CA ASN A 352 -1.03 -24.94 17.01
C ASN A 352 -1.39 -23.63 16.30
N THR A 353 -2.64 -23.24 16.33
CA THR A 353 -3.08 -21.96 15.79
C THR A 353 -2.66 -20.84 16.72
N SER A 354 -2.23 -19.71 16.14
CA SER A 354 -1.97 -18.49 16.88
C SER A 354 -3.24 -17.63 16.88
N ASP A 355 -3.66 -17.13 18.06
CA ASP A 355 -4.82 -16.22 18.17
C ASP A 355 -4.69 -15.01 17.27
N LEU A 356 -3.45 -14.53 17.05
CA LEU A 356 -3.17 -13.41 16.14
C LEU A 356 -3.50 -13.77 14.69
N VAL A 357 -3.07 -14.94 14.22
CA VAL A 357 -3.35 -15.43 12.86
C VAL A 357 -4.85 -15.64 12.68
N GLU A 358 -5.50 -16.27 13.64
CA GLU A 358 -6.94 -16.52 13.59
C GLU A 358 -7.75 -15.22 13.55
N SER A 359 -7.37 -14.25 14.38
CA SER A 359 -8.02 -12.92 14.37
C SER A 359 -7.80 -12.18 13.06
N ALA A 360 -6.59 -12.30 12.46
CA ALA A 360 -6.26 -11.71 11.16
C ALA A 360 -7.08 -12.36 10.03
N LEU A 361 -7.16 -13.70 9.98
CA LEU A 361 -7.96 -14.42 8.99
C LEU A 361 -9.46 -14.07 9.09
N ARG A 362 -9.99 -13.98 10.29
CA ARG A 362 -11.39 -13.51 10.51
C ARG A 362 -11.60 -12.08 10.03
N ALA A 363 -10.63 -11.18 10.27
CA ALA A 363 -10.71 -9.80 9.80
C ALA A 363 -10.65 -9.72 8.28
N LEU A 364 -9.80 -10.50 7.61
CA LEU A 364 -9.72 -10.59 6.15
C LEU A 364 -11.04 -11.09 5.55
N GLY A 365 -11.62 -12.15 6.11
CA GLY A 365 -12.91 -12.69 5.68
C GLY A 365 -14.06 -11.68 5.82
N ARG A 366 -14.12 -10.92 6.94
CA ARG A 366 -15.13 -9.87 7.15
C ARG A 366 -15.02 -8.73 6.13
N ASN A 367 -13.82 -8.46 5.62
CA ASN A 367 -13.59 -7.45 4.59
C ASN A 367 -13.77 -7.99 3.16
N GLY A 368 -14.26 -9.22 3.00
CA GLY A 368 -14.56 -9.82 1.69
C GLY A 368 -13.32 -10.17 0.86
N LEU A 369 -12.15 -10.31 1.50
CA LEU A 369 -10.94 -10.75 0.82
C LEU A 369 -10.96 -12.27 0.63
N ARG A 370 -10.72 -12.73 -0.59
CA ARG A 370 -10.56 -14.14 -0.90
C ARG A 370 -9.14 -14.58 -0.52
N LEU A 371 -9.04 -15.67 0.24
CA LEU A 371 -7.76 -16.25 0.59
C LEU A 371 -7.43 -17.37 -0.38
N THR A 372 -6.23 -17.33 -0.96
CA THR A 372 -5.65 -18.41 -1.77
C THR A 372 -4.50 -19.00 -0.96
N LEU A 373 -4.56 -20.31 -0.72
CA LEU A 373 -3.50 -21.01 -0.01
C LEU A 373 -2.40 -21.43 -1.00
N ALA A 374 -1.19 -20.94 -0.77
CA ALA A 374 0.03 -21.36 -1.45
C ALA A 374 0.90 -22.13 -0.45
N VAL A 375 0.49 -23.35 -0.13
CA VAL A 375 1.14 -24.18 0.88
C VAL A 375 1.92 -25.32 0.22
N ARG A 376 3.05 -25.66 0.83
CA ARG A 376 3.89 -26.81 0.42
C ARG A 376 3.67 -28.03 1.32
N ASP A 377 3.05 -27.83 2.45
CA ASP A 377 2.74 -28.90 3.39
C ASP A 377 1.37 -29.49 3.07
N GLY A 378 1.34 -30.72 2.58
CA GLY A 378 0.11 -31.43 2.21
C GLY A 378 -0.84 -31.75 3.39
N ASN A 379 -0.44 -31.48 4.63
CA ASN A 379 -1.33 -31.58 5.80
C ASN A 379 -2.20 -30.33 5.98
N ILE A 380 -1.86 -29.21 5.31
CA ILE A 380 -2.59 -27.96 5.37
C ILE A 380 -3.54 -27.93 4.18
N THR A 381 -4.82 -28.12 4.43
CA THR A 381 -5.89 -28.09 3.44
C THR A 381 -6.85 -26.92 3.73
N PRO A 382 -7.60 -26.44 2.71
CA PRO A 382 -8.58 -25.36 2.88
C PRO A 382 -9.63 -25.65 3.94
#